data_daf7aa841424fab6c3293549a2e5f603
#
_entry.id   daf7aa841424fab6c3293549a2e5f603
#
_cell.length_a   1.000
_cell.length_b   1.000
_cell.length_c   1.000
_cell.angle_alpha   90.00
_cell.angle_beta   90.00
_cell.angle_gamma   90.00
#
_symmetry.space_group_name_H-M   'P 1'
#
loop_
_entity.id
_entity.type
_entity.pdbx_description
1 polymer ?
#
loop_
_entity_poly.entity_id
_entity_poly.type
_entity_poly.pdbx_seq_one_letter_code
_entity_poly.pdbx_strand_id
1 'polypeptide(L)'
;EAFDQKGLIYGMGHAVYSISDPRAQIFKAFVKKLALAKGREKDFELYSMIETLAPKVIADERKIYKGVSANVDFYSGFVYSMLDIPLELFTPIFAMARIVGWSAHRLEELTNVDKIIRPAYQSVQEEKEYVEMEDR
;
A
#
# COMPACT_ATOMS: atom_id res chain seq x y z
N GLU A 1 19.68 12.90 -7.03
CA GLU A 1 19.00 12.81 -8.34
C GLU A 1 17.46 12.92 -8.21
N ALA A 2 16.79 12.12 -7.38
CA ALA A 2 15.32 12.20 -7.27
C ALA A 2 14.83 13.59 -6.82
N PHE A 3 15.55 14.25 -5.94
CA PHE A 3 15.19 15.58 -5.44
C PHE A 3 15.63 16.71 -6.36
N ASP A 4 16.76 16.56 -7.03
CA ASP A 4 17.26 17.55 -8.00
C ASP A 4 16.30 17.70 -9.19
N GLN A 5 15.62 16.62 -9.58
CA GLN A 5 14.63 16.59 -10.65
C GLN A 5 13.18 16.69 -10.16
N LYS A 6 12.94 17.04 -8.89
CA LYS A 6 11.62 17.04 -8.25
C LYS A 6 10.92 15.67 -8.28
N GLY A 7 11.69 14.59 -8.41
CA GLY A 7 11.20 13.21 -8.42
C GLY A 7 10.55 12.82 -7.09
N LEU A 8 9.75 11.78 -7.11
CA LEU A 8 9.11 11.18 -5.93
C LEU A 8 9.85 9.89 -5.56
N ILE A 9 9.92 9.60 -4.27
CA ILE A 9 10.28 8.26 -3.81
C ILE A 9 8.98 7.45 -3.75
N TYR A 10 8.76 6.63 -4.78
CA TYR A 10 7.56 5.79 -4.87
C TYR A 10 7.53 4.76 -3.74
N GLY A 11 6.33 4.41 -3.29
CA GLY A 11 6.14 3.53 -2.15
C GLY A 11 6.24 4.22 -0.79
N MET A 12 6.56 5.52 -0.76
CA MET A 12 6.63 6.33 0.46
C MET A 12 5.48 7.33 0.52
N GLY A 13 4.83 7.39 1.70
CA GLY A 13 3.71 8.29 1.97
C GLY A 13 2.34 7.71 1.62
N HIS A 14 1.33 8.22 2.30
CA HIS A 14 -0.08 7.85 2.11
C HIS A 14 -0.98 9.03 2.50
N ALA A 15 -2.18 9.08 1.92
CA ALA A 15 -3.13 10.15 2.21
C ALA A 15 -3.67 10.08 3.66
N VAL A 16 -3.80 8.87 4.20
CA VAL A 16 -4.34 8.60 5.54
C VAL A 16 -3.25 8.25 6.54
N TYR A 17 -2.36 7.31 6.19
CA TYR A 17 -1.32 6.82 7.09
C TYR A 17 -0.07 7.70 7.03
N SER A 18 0.23 8.40 8.12
CA SER A 18 1.42 9.23 8.22
C SER A 18 2.53 8.63 9.10
N ILE A 19 2.15 7.87 10.12
CA ILE A 19 3.10 7.26 11.08
C ILE A 19 3.50 5.87 10.59
N SER A 20 2.51 5.04 10.23
CA SER A 20 2.72 3.66 9.77
C SER A 20 1.50 3.21 8.96
N ASP A 21 1.74 2.47 7.88
CA ASP A 21 0.70 1.75 7.16
C ASP A 21 0.64 0.31 7.71
N PRO A 22 -0.43 -0.09 8.42
CA PRO A 22 -0.54 -1.42 9.02
C PRO A 22 -0.46 -2.54 7.99
N ARG A 23 -0.91 -2.29 6.74
CA ARG A 23 -0.83 -3.25 5.65
C ARG A 23 0.63 -3.51 5.25
N ALA A 24 1.44 -2.45 5.17
CA ALA A 24 2.86 -2.56 4.86
C ALA A 24 3.62 -3.31 5.95
N GLN A 25 3.27 -3.12 7.22
CA GLN A 25 3.90 -3.82 8.35
C GLN A 25 3.62 -5.34 8.33
N ILE A 26 2.36 -5.72 8.13
CA ILE A 26 1.98 -7.13 7.99
C ILE A 26 2.69 -7.75 6.77
N PHE A 27 2.66 -7.05 5.66
CA PHE A 27 3.26 -7.50 4.41
C PHE A 27 4.77 -7.71 4.51
N LYS A 28 5.48 -6.80 5.20
CA LYS A 28 6.92 -6.90 5.46
C LYS A 28 7.34 -8.21 6.10
N ALA A 29 6.53 -8.75 7.02
CA ALA A 29 6.82 -10.03 7.67
C ALA A 29 6.81 -11.20 6.68
N PHE A 30 5.86 -11.22 5.75
CA PHE A 30 5.81 -12.21 4.67
C PHE A 30 6.94 -12.02 3.66
N VAL A 31 7.25 -10.77 3.31
CA VAL A 31 8.35 -10.42 2.40
C VAL A 31 9.68 -10.95 2.92
N LYS A 32 9.95 -10.80 4.22
CA LYS A 32 11.15 -11.34 4.86
C LYS A 32 11.25 -12.86 4.70
N LYS A 33 10.16 -13.59 4.98
CA LYS A 33 10.11 -15.05 4.82
C LYS A 33 10.35 -15.48 3.37
N LEU A 34 9.72 -14.79 2.43
CA LEU A 34 9.88 -15.07 1.01
C LEU A 34 11.30 -14.78 0.52
N ALA A 35 11.90 -13.67 0.95
CA ALA A 35 13.27 -13.30 0.60
C ALA A 35 14.27 -14.37 1.08
N LEU A 36 14.11 -14.87 2.30
CA LEU A 36 14.91 -16.01 2.81
C LEU A 36 14.73 -17.26 1.94
N ALA A 37 13.49 -17.61 1.61
CA ALA A 37 13.21 -18.80 0.78
C ALA A 37 13.74 -18.69 -0.66
N LYS A 38 13.92 -17.47 -1.18
CA LYS A 38 14.38 -17.18 -2.54
C LYS A 38 15.87 -16.76 -2.59
N GLY A 39 16.59 -16.74 -1.47
CA GLY A 39 18.00 -16.33 -1.40
C GLY A 39 18.22 -14.85 -1.75
N ARG A 40 17.22 -13.98 -1.41
CA ARG A 40 17.25 -12.55 -1.71
C ARG A 40 17.27 -11.68 -0.46
N GLU A 41 17.96 -12.15 0.59
CA GLU A 41 18.07 -11.46 1.89
C GLU A 41 18.73 -10.09 1.75
N LYS A 42 19.76 -9.97 0.91
CA LYS A 42 20.48 -8.71 0.68
C LYS A 42 19.55 -7.63 0.10
N ASP A 43 18.65 -8.04 -0.81
CA ASP A 43 17.68 -7.12 -1.36
C ASP A 43 16.68 -6.67 -0.28
N PHE A 44 16.23 -7.60 0.57
CA PHE A 44 15.36 -7.27 1.70
C PHE A 44 16.03 -6.30 2.69
N GLU A 45 17.31 -6.48 2.97
CA GLU A 45 18.10 -5.56 3.80
C GLU A 45 18.14 -4.15 3.19
N LEU A 46 18.38 -4.06 1.87
CA LEU A 46 18.34 -2.79 1.14
C LEU A 46 16.97 -2.10 1.24
N TYR A 47 15.87 -2.83 1.00
CA TYR A 47 14.52 -2.30 1.17
C TYR A 47 14.28 -1.81 2.60
N SER A 48 14.69 -2.58 3.61
CA SER A 48 14.55 -2.20 5.02
C SER A 48 15.36 -0.95 5.38
N MET A 49 16.54 -0.79 4.79
CA MET A 49 17.37 0.41 4.95
C MET A 49 16.69 1.63 4.32
N ILE A 50 16.16 1.49 3.11
CA ILE A 50 15.44 2.57 2.42
C ILE A 50 14.19 2.97 3.22
N GLU A 51 13.40 2.01 3.71
CA GLU A 51 12.22 2.27 4.56
C GLU A 51 12.57 3.12 5.79
N THR A 52 13.75 2.89 6.37
CA THR A 52 14.21 3.62 7.56
C THR A 52 14.77 5.00 7.24
N LEU A 53 15.47 5.14 6.13
CA LEU A 53 16.19 6.38 5.78
C LEU A 53 15.32 7.36 4.98
N ALA A 54 14.48 6.85 4.06
CA ALA A 54 13.71 7.71 3.17
C ALA A 54 12.78 8.71 3.89
N PRO A 55 12.11 8.36 5.00
CA PRO A 55 11.30 9.34 5.75
C PRO A 55 12.10 10.54 6.24
N LYS A 56 13.33 10.31 6.72
CA LYS A 56 14.21 11.37 7.20
C LYS A 56 14.65 12.29 6.07
N VAL A 57 15.11 11.70 4.98
CA VAL A 57 15.54 12.45 3.79
C VAL A 57 14.39 13.27 3.21
N ILE A 58 13.17 12.70 3.13
CA ILE A 58 11.98 13.41 2.65
C ILE A 58 11.62 14.57 3.60
N ALA A 59 11.70 14.37 4.92
CA ALA A 59 11.42 15.42 5.89
C ALA A 59 12.40 16.59 5.74
N ASP A 60 13.68 16.30 5.63
CA ASP A 60 14.74 17.32 5.53
C ASP A 60 14.68 18.10 4.21
N GLU A 61 14.53 17.40 3.09
CA GLU A 61 14.55 18.01 1.75
C GLU A 61 13.24 18.74 1.42
N ARG A 62 12.09 18.18 1.82
CA ARG A 62 10.77 18.73 1.46
C ARG A 62 10.09 19.51 2.56
N LYS A 63 10.74 19.64 3.73
CA LYS A 63 10.18 20.31 4.92
C LYS A 63 8.80 19.72 5.31
N ILE A 64 8.63 18.40 5.15
CA ILE A 64 7.40 17.68 5.49
C ILE A 64 7.59 17.00 6.84
N TYR A 65 7.04 17.62 7.90
CA TYR A 65 7.22 17.16 9.27
C TYR A 65 6.05 16.34 9.84
N LYS A 66 4.98 16.14 9.07
CA LYS A 66 3.82 15.35 9.51
C LYS A 66 4.04 13.84 9.55
N GLY A 67 5.22 13.39 9.20
CA GLY A 67 5.56 11.98 9.06
C GLY A 67 5.26 11.42 7.66
N VAL A 68 6.15 10.53 7.23
CA VAL A 68 6.03 9.77 5.98
C VAL A 68 6.44 8.35 6.30
N SER A 69 5.63 7.37 5.91
CA SER A 69 5.92 5.94 6.11
C SER A 69 5.85 5.18 4.79
N ALA A 70 6.47 4.00 4.75
CA ALA A 70 6.29 3.09 3.65
C ALA A 70 4.81 2.67 3.56
N ASN A 71 4.27 2.68 2.36
CA ASN A 71 2.93 2.19 2.06
C ASN A 71 2.98 0.75 1.50
N VAL A 72 1.82 0.17 1.19
CA VAL A 72 1.74 -1.22 0.73
C VAL A 72 2.51 -1.46 -0.58
N ASP A 73 2.62 -0.45 -1.44
CA ASP A 73 3.28 -0.58 -2.74
C ASP A 73 4.80 -0.68 -2.62
N PHE A 74 5.37 -0.22 -1.50
CA PHE A 74 6.81 -0.27 -1.26
C PHE A 74 7.37 -1.70 -1.34
N TYR A 75 6.65 -2.66 -0.78
CA TYR A 75 7.07 -4.06 -0.77
C TYR A 75 6.42 -4.91 -1.85
N SER A 76 5.30 -4.50 -2.44
CA SER A 76 4.56 -5.31 -3.41
C SER A 76 5.37 -5.59 -4.66
N GLY A 77 6.08 -4.60 -5.20
CA GLY A 77 6.94 -4.78 -6.36
C GLY A 77 8.07 -5.79 -6.11
N PHE A 78 8.63 -5.78 -4.91
CA PHE A 78 9.68 -6.74 -4.53
C PHE A 78 9.11 -8.17 -4.44
N VAL A 79 7.92 -8.34 -3.86
CA VAL A 79 7.24 -9.65 -3.83
C VAL A 79 6.98 -10.16 -5.24
N TYR A 80 6.42 -9.32 -6.11
CA TYR A 80 6.14 -9.71 -7.48
C TYR A 80 7.41 -10.11 -8.23
N SER A 81 8.51 -9.40 -8.01
CA SER A 81 9.83 -9.76 -8.55
C SER A 81 10.32 -11.12 -8.04
N MET A 82 10.11 -11.44 -6.75
CA MET A 82 10.49 -12.73 -6.19
C MET A 82 9.62 -13.89 -6.66
N LEU A 83 8.42 -13.60 -7.13
CA LEU A 83 7.48 -14.55 -7.71
C LEU A 83 7.59 -14.66 -9.23
N ASP A 84 8.61 -14.04 -9.82
CA ASP A 84 8.86 -14.02 -11.26
C ASP A 84 7.67 -13.49 -12.09
N ILE A 85 6.90 -12.58 -11.50
CA ILE A 85 5.76 -11.94 -12.19
C ILE A 85 6.33 -10.87 -13.14
N PRO A 86 5.94 -10.86 -14.42
CA PRO A 86 6.34 -9.83 -15.36
C PRO A 86 5.93 -8.44 -14.88
N LEU A 87 6.79 -7.44 -15.10
CA LEU A 87 6.60 -6.07 -14.64
C LEU A 87 5.28 -5.46 -15.15
N GLU A 88 4.89 -5.82 -16.37
CA GLU A 88 3.66 -5.37 -17.04
C GLU A 88 2.40 -5.79 -16.29
N LEU A 89 2.48 -6.84 -15.47
CA LEU A 89 1.34 -7.37 -14.70
C LEU A 89 1.20 -6.76 -13.30
N PHE A 90 2.15 -5.97 -12.81
CA PHE A 90 2.10 -5.42 -11.44
C PHE A 90 0.85 -4.57 -11.22
N THR A 91 0.56 -3.63 -12.12
CA THR A 91 -0.66 -2.82 -12.05
C THR A 91 -1.93 -3.61 -12.35
N PRO A 92 -2.00 -4.47 -13.38
CA PRO A 92 -3.14 -5.32 -13.62
C PRO A 92 -3.55 -6.21 -12.43
N ILE A 93 -2.59 -6.80 -11.71
CA ILE A 93 -2.88 -7.59 -10.49
C ILE A 93 -3.56 -6.73 -9.43
N PHE A 94 -3.12 -5.50 -9.25
CA PHE A 94 -3.76 -4.55 -8.35
C PHE A 94 -5.20 -4.24 -8.76
N ALA A 95 -5.45 -4.03 -10.05
CA ALA A 95 -6.79 -3.80 -10.59
C ALA A 95 -7.69 -5.02 -10.40
N MET A 96 -7.20 -6.23 -10.67
CA MET A 96 -7.93 -7.48 -10.45
C MET A 96 -8.40 -7.61 -9.00
N ALA A 97 -7.54 -7.28 -8.04
CA ALA A 97 -7.88 -7.34 -6.62
C ALA A 97 -8.98 -6.34 -6.21
N ARG A 98 -9.25 -5.31 -7.01
CA ARG A 98 -10.28 -4.27 -6.76
C ARG A 98 -11.55 -4.47 -7.56
N ILE A 99 -11.55 -5.31 -8.58
CA ILE A 99 -12.69 -5.40 -9.52
C ILE A 99 -14.01 -5.72 -8.82
N VAL A 100 -13.99 -6.57 -7.80
CA VAL A 100 -15.18 -6.93 -7.01
C VAL A 100 -15.74 -5.71 -6.28
N GLY A 101 -14.87 -4.96 -5.58
CA GLY A 101 -15.26 -3.75 -4.86
C GLY A 101 -15.73 -2.63 -5.80
N TRP A 102 -15.05 -2.45 -6.92
CA TRP A 102 -15.48 -1.50 -7.95
C TRP A 102 -16.83 -1.89 -8.55
N SER A 103 -17.08 -3.16 -8.78
CA SER A 103 -18.36 -3.63 -9.28
C SER A 103 -19.49 -3.39 -8.28
N ALA A 104 -19.24 -3.66 -6.99
CA ALA A 104 -20.20 -3.40 -5.92
C ALA A 104 -20.55 -1.90 -5.84
N HIS A 105 -19.55 -1.03 -5.81
CA HIS A 105 -19.76 0.41 -5.80
C HIS A 105 -20.47 0.90 -7.05
N ARG A 106 -20.16 0.34 -8.22
CA ARG A 106 -20.83 0.71 -9.47
C ARG A 106 -22.30 0.29 -9.48
N LEU A 107 -22.64 -0.86 -8.94
CA LEU A 107 -24.02 -1.29 -8.78
C LEU A 107 -24.80 -0.37 -7.85
N GLU A 108 -24.23 0.03 -6.71
CA GLU A 108 -24.83 1.01 -5.81
C GLU A 108 -25.04 2.37 -6.49
N GLU A 109 -24.03 2.84 -7.21
CA GLU A 109 -24.10 4.12 -7.93
C GLU A 109 -25.24 4.12 -8.97
N LEU A 110 -25.35 3.04 -9.76
CA LEU A 110 -26.39 2.90 -10.78
C LEU A 110 -27.82 2.83 -10.20
N THR A 111 -27.96 2.31 -8.98
CA THR A 111 -29.27 2.16 -8.32
C THR A 111 -29.68 3.39 -7.54
N ASN A 112 -28.76 4.14 -6.97
CA ASN A 112 -29.06 5.13 -5.94
C ASN A 112 -28.70 6.58 -6.33
N VAL A 113 -27.84 6.80 -7.35
CA VAL A 113 -27.25 8.13 -7.57
C VAL A 113 -27.03 8.44 -9.05
N ASP A 114 -27.32 9.67 -9.44
CA ASP A 114 -27.09 10.17 -10.81
C ASP A 114 -25.77 10.94 -10.98
N LYS A 115 -24.89 10.96 -9.95
CA LYS A 115 -23.67 11.76 -9.95
C LYS A 115 -22.55 11.09 -9.16
N ILE A 116 -21.32 11.51 -9.43
CA ILE A 116 -20.11 11.00 -8.75
C ILE A 116 -20.24 11.20 -7.23
N ILE A 117 -20.17 10.10 -6.49
CA ILE A 117 -20.19 10.10 -5.04
C ILE A 117 -18.77 10.41 -4.54
N ARG A 118 -18.66 11.37 -3.65
CA ARG A 118 -17.45 11.64 -2.87
C ARG A 118 -17.78 11.42 -1.39
N PRO A 119 -17.65 10.19 -0.88
CA PRO A 119 -18.08 9.86 0.47
C PRO A 119 -17.27 10.60 1.52
N ALA A 120 -17.95 11.10 2.55
CA ALA A 120 -17.30 11.38 3.83
C ALA A 120 -17.20 10.04 4.57
N TYR A 121 -16.00 9.67 4.97
CA TYR A 121 -15.74 8.36 5.62
C TYR A 121 -16.12 8.40 7.10
N GLN A 122 -17.40 8.46 7.36
CA GLN A 122 -17.94 8.31 8.69
C GLN A 122 -18.94 7.15 8.68
N SER A 123 -18.64 6.10 9.44
CA SER A 123 -19.61 5.02 9.64
C SER A 123 -20.81 5.57 10.40
N VAL A 124 -22.01 5.26 9.91
CA VAL A 124 -23.25 5.53 10.62
C VAL A 124 -23.79 4.29 11.35
N GLN A 125 -23.08 3.17 11.23
CA GLN A 125 -23.38 1.95 11.95
C GLN A 125 -22.60 1.91 13.26
N GLU A 126 -23.19 1.27 14.26
CA GLU A 126 -22.48 0.95 15.49
C GLU A 126 -21.29 0.03 15.19
N GLU A 127 -20.21 0.19 15.95
CA GLU A 127 -19.04 -0.66 15.86
C GLU A 127 -19.44 -2.08 16.24
N LYS A 128 -19.14 -3.02 15.35
CA LYS A 128 -19.42 -4.45 15.56
C LYS A 128 -18.10 -5.20 15.70
N GLU A 129 -18.09 -6.18 16.58
CA GLU A 129 -16.97 -7.10 16.67
C GLU A 129 -16.85 -7.91 15.36
N TYR A 130 -15.61 -8.21 15.02
CA TYR A 130 -15.35 -9.10 13.89
C TYR A 130 -15.78 -10.52 14.24
N VAL A 131 -16.58 -11.12 13.36
CA VAL A 131 -16.99 -12.51 13.47
C VAL A 131 -16.27 -13.30 12.39
N GLU A 132 -15.65 -14.42 12.76
CA GLU A 132 -15.00 -15.29 11.81
C GLU A 132 -15.99 -15.83 10.77
N MET A 133 -15.49 -16.19 9.56
CA MET A 133 -16.35 -16.59 8.45
C MET A 133 -17.15 -17.86 8.75
N GLU A 134 -16.59 -18.72 9.60
CA GLU A 134 -17.19 -19.99 10.04
C GLU A 134 -18.33 -19.81 11.06
N ASP A 135 -18.37 -18.62 11.71
CA ASP A 135 -19.34 -18.29 12.77
C ASP A 135 -20.42 -17.29 12.30
N ARG A 136 -20.48 -16.99 11.02
CA ARG A 136 -21.44 -16.04 10.42
C ARG A 136 -22.75 -16.70 10.01
#